data_674f33a4fb60ae5d244dc5f83d84375a
#
_entry.id   674f33a4fb60ae5d244dc5f83d84375a
#
_cell.length_a   1.000
_cell.length_b   1.000
_cell.length_c   1.000
_cell.angle_alpha   90.00
_cell.angle_beta   90.00
_cell.angle_gamma   90.00
#
_symmetry.space_group_name_H-M   'P 1'
#
loop_
_entity.id
_entity.type
_entity.pdbx_description
1 polymer ?
#
loop_
_entity_poly.entity_id
_entity_poly.type
_entity_poly.pdbx_seq_one_letter_code
_entity_poly.pdbx_strand_id
1 'polypeptide(L)'
;MVLNIWFNRWFSTVSHYMDMIRNNPDQQAFVIYGTHPNPDTVYFKKCDVSFIEPDSKGEEYLQFCLDFCRQHNIDIFVPRKENVLISQNLASFEAMGVKVLVCPDGELMALMDNKAAMYKSIEEHNETGHPIVTIPTYRVINNAEAFKDAYQELTSEGSRLCIKPVVGEGASGFRIIDDKADSISFLFNTATSPKISFATAYKILQKQVHFPDLMILEYLDGYEYSIDCLAGADGTLHIAIPRKKGKGRIREIEYNEELLVIAHRMADQYKIPFVFNIQVKYKDGVAKLLEINPRMSGGLHISCLASVNIPYYAIKLLLGGAIEVPRPTYGVKATYIEQPVILSKGSVLTKA
;
A
#
# COMPACT_ATOMS: atom_id res chain seq x y z
N MET A 1 20.99 23.82 -1.91
CA MET A 1 19.71 24.35 -1.38
C MET A 1 19.14 23.28 -0.45
N VAL A 2 18.53 23.65 0.69
CA VAL A 2 17.84 22.74 1.59
C VAL A 2 16.37 22.69 1.16
N LEU A 3 15.78 21.49 1.06
CA LEU A 3 14.39 21.31 0.66
C LEU A 3 13.54 20.86 1.85
N ASN A 4 12.35 21.47 2.00
CA ASN A 4 11.37 21.09 3.00
C ASN A 4 10.48 19.99 2.47
N ILE A 5 10.57 18.81 3.05
CA ILE A 5 9.78 17.64 2.68
C ILE A 5 8.80 17.24 3.77
N TRP A 6 7.54 17.05 3.43
CA TRP A 6 6.47 16.75 4.38
C TRP A 6 5.85 15.38 4.17
N PHE A 7 5.65 14.65 5.29
CA PHE A 7 5.00 13.34 5.39
C PHE A 7 3.77 13.44 6.31
N ASN A 8 2.59 13.02 5.84
CA ASN A 8 1.34 13.05 6.60
C ASN A 8 0.82 11.64 6.92
N ARG A 9 0.35 11.39 8.12
CA ARG A 9 -0.34 10.13 8.55
C ARG A 9 0.33 8.82 8.13
N TRP A 10 1.65 8.82 8.04
CA TRP A 10 2.40 7.62 7.72
C TRP A 10 2.49 6.66 8.91
N PHE A 11 2.67 5.40 8.62
CA PHE A 11 2.97 4.37 9.61
C PHE A 11 4.47 4.38 10.01
N SER A 12 4.81 3.67 11.10
CA SER A 12 6.16 3.71 11.70
C SER A 12 7.30 3.39 10.73
N THR A 13 7.09 2.53 9.72
CA THR A 13 8.13 2.14 8.76
C THR A 13 8.59 3.29 7.84
N VAL A 14 7.85 4.40 7.75
CA VAL A 14 8.30 5.60 7.03
C VAL A 14 9.60 6.18 7.60
N SER A 15 9.89 5.89 8.88
CA SER A 15 11.17 6.25 9.51
C SER A 15 12.38 5.78 8.70
N HIS A 16 12.29 4.60 8.09
CA HIS A 16 13.34 4.08 7.23
C HIS A 16 13.45 4.86 5.91
N TYR A 17 12.33 5.31 5.34
CA TYR A 17 12.34 6.11 4.10
C TYR A 17 12.94 7.49 4.35
N MET A 18 12.63 8.11 5.49
CA MET A 18 13.23 9.38 5.92
C MET A 18 14.75 9.25 6.08
N ASP A 19 15.22 8.16 6.73
CA ASP A 19 16.65 7.87 6.84
C ASP A 19 17.32 7.67 5.47
N MET A 20 16.67 6.97 4.54
CA MET A 20 17.17 6.77 3.17
C MET A 20 17.22 8.06 2.37
N ILE A 21 16.22 8.94 2.55
CA ILE A 21 16.19 10.27 1.91
C ILE A 21 17.29 11.17 2.47
N ARG A 22 17.54 11.14 3.79
CA ARG A 22 18.63 11.90 4.41
C ARG A 22 20.01 11.42 3.97
N ASN A 23 20.19 10.09 3.91
CA ASN A 23 21.46 9.45 3.54
C ASN A 23 21.54 9.21 2.02
N ASN A 24 21.16 10.21 1.22
CA ASN A 24 21.15 10.09 -0.22
C ASN A 24 22.55 10.28 -0.84
N PRO A 25 22.83 9.66 -2.02
CA PRO A 25 24.14 9.72 -2.66
C PRO A 25 24.51 11.11 -3.19
N ASP A 26 23.53 11.96 -3.47
CA ASP A 26 23.74 13.30 -4.02
C ASP A 26 24.00 14.35 -2.92
N GLN A 27 23.99 13.95 -1.65
CA GLN A 27 24.18 14.84 -0.48
C GLN A 27 23.17 16.01 -0.46
N GLN A 28 21.99 15.81 -1.08
CA GLN A 28 20.89 16.77 -1.03
C GLN A 28 20.37 16.87 0.41
N ALA A 29 20.40 18.07 0.96
CA ALA A 29 19.89 18.31 2.31
C ALA A 29 18.37 18.49 2.33
N PHE A 30 17.72 17.90 3.34
CA PHE A 30 16.27 17.99 3.58
C PHE A 30 15.98 18.39 5.03
N VAL A 31 14.93 19.20 5.21
CA VAL A 31 14.23 19.37 6.49
C VAL A 31 12.95 18.56 6.42
N ILE A 32 12.81 17.57 7.27
CA ILE A 32 11.68 16.64 7.25
C ILE A 32 10.59 17.09 8.22
N TYR A 33 9.43 17.42 7.67
CA TYR A 33 8.20 17.72 8.39
C TYR A 33 7.35 16.46 8.52
N GLY A 34 6.72 16.27 9.67
CA GLY A 34 5.78 15.17 9.90
C GLY A 34 4.51 15.65 10.56
N THR A 35 3.34 15.14 10.10
CA THR A 35 2.06 15.41 10.75
C THR A 35 1.28 14.13 10.99
N HIS A 36 0.59 14.02 12.13
CA HIS A 36 -0.25 12.88 12.48
C HIS A 36 -1.26 13.28 13.56
N PRO A 37 -2.51 12.75 13.56
CA PRO A 37 -3.46 13.03 14.62
C PRO A 37 -3.06 12.42 15.98
N ASN A 38 -2.30 11.33 15.98
CA ASN A 38 -1.72 10.74 17.21
C ASN A 38 -0.37 11.37 17.52
N PRO A 39 -0.21 12.11 18.67
CA PRO A 39 1.04 12.73 19.06
C PRO A 39 2.16 11.72 19.38
N ASP A 40 1.81 10.49 19.70
CA ASP A 40 2.75 9.44 20.08
C ASP A 40 3.22 8.59 18.90
N THR A 41 3.03 9.07 17.66
CA THR A 41 3.51 8.35 16.50
C THR A 41 5.03 8.27 16.45
N VAL A 42 5.57 7.06 16.25
CA VAL A 42 7.02 6.78 16.34
C VAL A 42 7.83 7.59 15.32
N TYR A 43 7.31 7.81 14.13
CA TYR A 43 8.09 8.46 13.07
C TYR A 43 8.38 9.95 13.34
N PHE A 44 7.68 10.60 14.27
CA PHE A 44 8.03 11.94 14.72
C PHE A 44 9.46 12.03 15.24
N LYS A 45 10.03 10.92 15.74
CA LYS A 45 11.45 10.86 16.16
C LYS A 45 12.44 11.00 14.99
N LYS A 46 11.97 10.88 13.76
CA LYS A 46 12.76 11.03 12.54
C LYS A 46 12.47 12.33 11.79
N CYS A 47 11.45 13.08 12.22
CA CYS A 47 11.17 14.41 11.70
C CYS A 47 12.06 15.46 12.37
N ASP A 48 12.42 16.51 11.63
CA ASP A 48 13.07 17.70 12.19
C ASP A 48 12.01 18.60 12.84
N VAL A 49 10.81 18.61 12.25
CA VAL A 49 9.65 19.37 12.74
C VAL A 49 8.42 18.47 12.68
N SER A 50 7.62 18.46 13.74
CA SER A 50 6.39 17.66 13.78
C SER A 50 5.21 18.43 14.37
N PHE A 51 4.01 18.16 13.84
CA PHE A 51 2.76 18.79 14.26
C PHE A 51 1.65 17.76 14.40
N ILE A 52 0.72 18.07 15.30
CA ILE A 52 -0.54 17.36 15.38
C ILE A 52 -1.46 17.90 14.27
N GLU A 53 -1.98 17.02 13.45
CA GLU A 53 -2.93 17.39 12.40
C GLU A 53 -4.38 17.10 12.82
N PRO A 54 -5.38 17.77 12.22
CA PRO A 54 -6.79 17.51 12.51
C PRO A 54 -7.20 16.10 12.01
N ASP A 55 -8.14 15.48 12.70
CA ASP A 55 -8.75 14.22 12.24
C ASP A 55 -9.90 14.48 11.26
N SER A 56 -9.66 15.31 10.26
CA SER A 56 -10.57 15.62 9.17
C SER A 56 -10.38 14.71 7.95
N LYS A 57 -11.30 14.77 7.00
CA LYS A 57 -11.32 14.01 5.73
C LYS A 57 -11.88 14.89 4.61
N GLY A 58 -11.71 14.43 3.36
CA GLY A 58 -12.26 15.11 2.19
C GLY A 58 -11.74 16.54 2.05
N GLU A 59 -12.60 17.45 1.60
CA GLU A 59 -12.24 18.85 1.30
C GLU A 59 -11.64 19.60 2.49
N GLU A 60 -12.10 19.36 3.71
CA GLU A 60 -11.53 19.96 4.91
C GLU A 60 -10.06 19.55 5.10
N TYR A 61 -9.78 18.28 4.83
CA TYR A 61 -8.40 17.77 4.91
C TYR A 61 -7.52 18.30 3.76
N LEU A 62 -8.06 18.41 2.56
CA LEU A 62 -7.37 19.03 1.43
C LEU A 62 -6.98 20.48 1.77
N GLN A 63 -7.92 21.26 2.31
CA GLN A 63 -7.65 22.64 2.71
C GLN A 63 -6.53 22.72 3.78
N PHE A 64 -6.57 21.83 4.78
CA PHE A 64 -5.49 21.71 5.75
C PHE A 64 -4.15 21.44 5.06
N CYS A 65 -4.10 20.55 4.08
CA CYS A 65 -2.86 20.22 3.35
C CYS A 65 -2.32 21.44 2.59
N LEU A 66 -3.18 22.19 1.91
CA LEU A 66 -2.79 23.41 1.18
C LEU A 66 -2.27 24.50 2.11
N ASP A 67 -2.95 24.74 3.24
CA ASP A 67 -2.56 25.74 4.22
C ASP A 67 -1.25 25.38 4.92
N PHE A 68 -1.07 24.08 5.25
CA PHE A 68 0.17 23.56 5.83
C PHE A 68 1.36 23.78 4.88
N CYS A 69 1.20 23.44 3.60
CA CYS A 69 2.24 23.66 2.59
C CYS A 69 2.64 25.13 2.50
N ARG A 70 1.67 26.06 2.48
CA ARG A 70 1.92 27.50 2.41
C ARG A 70 2.59 28.04 3.67
N GLN A 71 2.08 27.63 4.85
CA GLN A 71 2.56 28.13 6.14
C GLN A 71 4.02 27.72 6.42
N HIS A 72 4.39 26.51 6.00
CA HIS A 72 5.69 25.91 6.29
C HIS A 72 6.66 25.92 5.11
N ASN A 73 6.31 26.59 4.01
CA ASN A 73 7.12 26.65 2.78
C ASN A 73 7.58 25.24 2.35
N ILE A 74 6.63 24.31 2.25
CA ILE A 74 6.91 22.94 1.84
C ILE A 74 7.26 22.92 0.34
N ASP A 75 8.39 22.29 0.00
CA ASP A 75 8.83 22.09 -1.39
C ASP A 75 8.29 20.77 -1.94
N ILE A 76 8.22 19.73 -1.07
CA ILE A 76 7.84 18.37 -1.47
C ILE A 76 6.83 17.83 -0.47
N PHE A 77 5.69 17.36 -0.97
CA PHE A 77 4.68 16.68 -0.17
C PHE A 77 4.62 15.20 -0.54
N VAL A 78 4.74 14.31 0.44
CA VAL A 78 4.64 12.84 0.29
C VAL A 78 3.39 12.35 1.00
N PRO A 79 2.22 12.39 0.34
CA PRO A 79 0.96 12.08 0.97
C PRO A 79 0.80 10.58 1.25
N ARG A 80 0.04 10.28 2.30
CA ARG A 80 -0.38 8.92 2.65
C ARG A 80 -1.89 8.78 2.80
N LYS A 81 -2.58 9.89 3.04
CA LYS A 81 -4.02 9.97 3.24
C LYS A 81 -4.65 10.84 2.16
N GLU A 82 -5.89 10.51 1.77
CA GLU A 82 -6.68 11.23 0.76
C GLU A 82 -5.97 11.35 -0.62
N ASN A 83 -5.19 10.33 -1.00
CA ASN A 83 -4.33 10.38 -2.19
C ASN A 83 -5.11 10.66 -3.49
N VAL A 84 -6.33 10.10 -3.63
CA VAL A 84 -7.20 10.35 -4.80
C VAL A 84 -7.59 11.83 -4.86
N LEU A 85 -8.06 12.39 -3.74
CA LEU A 85 -8.46 13.79 -3.67
C LEU A 85 -7.28 14.74 -3.90
N ILE A 86 -6.10 14.43 -3.31
CA ILE A 86 -4.87 15.20 -3.52
C ILE A 86 -4.44 15.14 -4.98
N SER A 87 -4.49 13.96 -5.63
CA SER A 87 -4.20 13.78 -7.04
C SER A 87 -5.11 14.64 -7.93
N GLN A 88 -6.40 14.66 -7.65
CA GLN A 88 -7.38 15.47 -8.38
C GLN A 88 -7.18 16.99 -8.22
N ASN A 89 -6.44 17.42 -7.19
CA ASN A 89 -6.21 18.82 -6.85
C ASN A 89 -4.75 19.27 -6.98
N LEU A 90 -3.92 18.56 -7.74
CA LEU A 90 -2.49 18.85 -7.89
C LEU A 90 -2.19 20.26 -8.35
N ALA A 91 -2.99 20.82 -9.25
CA ALA A 91 -2.83 22.19 -9.74
C ALA A 91 -2.78 23.23 -8.61
N SER A 92 -3.49 22.99 -7.48
CA SER A 92 -3.48 23.89 -6.32
C SER A 92 -2.15 23.85 -5.56
N PHE A 93 -1.49 22.69 -5.51
CA PHE A 93 -0.15 22.54 -4.93
C PHE A 93 0.92 23.10 -5.88
N GLU A 94 0.83 22.82 -7.17
CA GLU A 94 1.76 23.32 -8.18
C GLU A 94 1.76 24.85 -8.28
N ALA A 95 0.61 25.48 -8.14
CA ALA A 95 0.49 26.95 -8.09
C ALA A 95 1.26 27.58 -6.93
N MET A 96 1.56 26.80 -5.88
CA MET A 96 2.40 27.20 -4.75
C MET A 96 3.86 26.76 -4.88
N GLY A 97 4.22 26.09 -5.99
CA GLY A 97 5.55 25.52 -6.20
C GLY A 97 5.80 24.18 -5.51
N VAL A 98 4.77 23.60 -4.88
CA VAL A 98 4.88 22.31 -4.16
C VAL A 98 4.85 21.14 -5.12
N LYS A 99 5.85 20.27 -5.06
CA LYS A 99 5.85 18.97 -5.77
C LYS A 99 5.23 17.89 -4.91
N VAL A 100 4.23 17.18 -5.42
CA VAL A 100 3.52 16.13 -4.67
C VAL A 100 3.87 14.76 -5.22
N LEU A 101 4.37 13.87 -4.36
CA LEU A 101 4.71 12.50 -4.74
C LEU A 101 3.44 11.62 -4.77
N VAL A 102 2.65 11.79 -5.80
CA VAL A 102 1.43 11.03 -6.07
C VAL A 102 1.27 10.84 -7.58
N CYS A 103 0.54 9.84 -8.02
CA CYS A 103 0.15 9.74 -9.43
C CYS A 103 -0.71 10.96 -9.81
N PRO A 104 -0.36 11.73 -10.86
CA PRO A 104 -1.09 12.93 -11.23
C PRO A 104 -2.45 12.66 -11.90
N ASP A 105 -2.67 11.43 -12.37
CA ASP A 105 -3.94 11.01 -12.94
C ASP A 105 -4.90 10.54 -11.84
N GLY A 106 -5.86 11.39 -11.48
CA GLY A 106 -6.85 11.12 -10.44
C GLY A 106 -7.81 9.98 -10.79
N GLU A 107 -8.09 9.73 -12.07
CA GLU A 107 -8.92 8.61 -12.52
C GLU A 107 -8.17 7.29 -12.37
N LEU A 108 -6.90 7.26 -12.75
CA LEU A 108 -6.04 6.11 -12.52
C LEU A 108 -5.84 5.82 -11.03
N MET A 109 -5.70 6.86 -10.20
CA MET A 109 -5.64 6.71 -8.74
C MET A 109 -6.91 6.07 -8.19
N ALA A 110 -8.10 6.54 -8.62
CA ALA A 110 -9.38 5.99 -8.20
C ALA A 110 -9.57 4.55 -8.70
N LEU A 111 -9.14 4.24 -9.93
CA LEU A 111 -9.15 2.89 -10.49
C LEU A 111 -8.32 1.93 -9.62
N MET A 112 -7.11 2.31 -9.25
CA MET A 112 -6.21 1.45 -8.45
C MET A 112 -6.67 1.29 -7.00
N ASP A 113 -7.35 2.27 -6.42
CA ASP A 113 -7.92 2.18 -5.06
C ASP A 113 -9.14 1.24 -5.00
N ASN A 114 -9.84 1.07 -6.12
CA ASN A 114 -11.00 0.19 -6.27
C ASN A 114 -10.59 -1.16 -6.86
N LYS A 115 -10.42 -2.18 -6.00
CA LYS A 115 -9.94 -3.52 -6.41
C LYS A 115 -10.82 -4.19 -7.47
N ALA A 116 -12.15 -3.99 -7.41
CA ALA A 116 -13.07 -4.59 -8.37
C ALA A 116 -12.97 -3.92 -9.75
N ALA A 117 -12.90 -2.58 -9.78
CA ALA A 117 -12.68 -1.83 -11.01
C ALA A 117 -11.33 -2.17 -11.65
N MET A 118 -10.27 -2.29 -10.83
CA MET A 118 -8.94 -2.69 -11.30
C MET A 118 -8.93 -4.11 -11.87
N TYR A 119 -9.60 -5.06 -11.22
CA TYR A 119 -9.73 -6.42 -11.74
C TYR A 119 -10.45 -6.44 -13.09
N LYS A 120 -11.56 -5.73 -13.19
CA LYS A 120 -12.32 -5.62 -14.44
C LYS A 120 -11.47 -5.02 -15.56
N SER A 121 -10.74 -3.95 -15.29
CA SER A 121 -9.83 -3.32 -16.27
C SER A 121 -8.75 -4.30 -16.76
N ILE A 122 -8.21 -5.14 -15.88
CA ILE A 122 -7.23 -6.17 -16.26
C ILE A 122 -7.87 -7.30 -17.07
N GLU A 123 -9.10 -7.74 -16.71
CA GLU A 123 -9.84 -8.73 -17.50
C GLU A 123 -10.05 -8.26 -18.93
N GLU A 124 -10.59 -7.05 -19.10
CA GLU A 124 -10.80 -6.41 -20.40
C GLU A 124 -9.50 -6.32 -21.22
N HIS A 125 -8.38 -5.96 -20.57
CA HIS A 125 -7.10 -5.93 -21.26
C HIS A 125 -6.59 -7.34 -21.62
N ASN A 126 -6.73 -8.32 -20.74
CA ASN A 126 -6.26 -9.69 -20.98
C ASN A 126 -6.98 -10.34 -22.18
N GLU A 127 -8.23 -9.94 -22.48
CA GLU A 127 -8.98 -10.39 -23.65
C GLU A 127 -8.36 -9.89 -24.98
N THR A 128 -7.50 -8.89 -24.97
CA THR A 128 -6.80 -8.39 -26.17
C THR A 128 -5.70 -9.32 -26.69
N GLY A 129 -5.40 -10.42 -25.97
CA GLY A 129 -4.39 -11.40 -26.34
C GLY A 129 -2.99 -11.15 -25.74
N HIS A 130 -2.83 -10.09 -24.97
CA HIS A 130 -1.59 -9.74 -24.27
C HIS A 130 -1.79 -9.66 -22.76
N PRO A 131 -2.02 -10.80 -22.06
CA PRO A 131 -2.40 -10.78 -20.65
C PRO A 131 -1.32 -10.16 -19.77
N ILE A 132 -1.74 -9.26 -18.86
CA ILE A 132 -0.84 -8.62 -17.88
C ILE A 132 -0.56 -9.58 -16.73
N VAL A 133 -1.62 -10.03 -16.06
CA VAL A 133 -1.58 -10.93 -14.91
C VAL A 133 -2.94 -11.62 -14.77
N THR A 134 -2.94 -12.85 -14.27
CA THR A 134 -4.18 -13.54 -13.92
C THR A 134 -4.79 -12.89 -12.67
N ILE A 135 -6.12 -12.80 -12.64
CA ILE A 135 -6.85 -12.33 -11.45
C ILE A 135 -7.57 -13.52 -10.77
N PRO A 136 -7.86 -13.44 -9.47
CA PRO A 136 -8.70 -14.41 -8.79
C PRO A 136 -10.12 -14.41 -9.35
N THR A 137 -10.79 -15.55 -9.37
CA THR A 137 -12.24 -15.59 -9.60
C THR A 137 -12.97 -14.86 -8.48
N TYR A 138 -13.88 -13.95 -8.79
CA TYR A 138 -14.52 -13.08 -7.80
C TYR A 138 -15.96 -12.69 -8.18
N ARG A 139 -16.71 -12.22 -7.18
CA ARG A 139 -17.98 -11.50 -7.34
C ARG A 139 -18.00 -10.28 -6.44
N VAL A 140 -18.64 -9.22 -6.91
CA VAL A 140 -18.90 -8.01 -6.09
C VAL A 140 -20.30 -8.10 -5.52
N ILE A 141 -20.43 -7.85 -4.23
CA ILE A 141 -21.70 -8.00 -3.48
C ILE A 141 -21.90 -6.79 -2.57
N ASN A 142 -23.17 -6.39 -2.38
CA ASN A 142 -23.58 -5.30 -1.48
C ASN A 142 -24.85 -5.61 -0.67
N ASN A 143 -25.31 -6.85 -0.71
CA ASN A 143 -26.41 -7.35 0.10
C ASN A 143 -26.24 -8.83 0.42
N ALA A 144 -26.98 -9.34 1.41
CA ALA A 144 -26.82 -10.69 1.93
C ALA A 144 -27.21 -11.79 0.92
N GLU A 145 -28.23 -11.58 0.11
CA GLU A 145 -28.65 -12.59 -0.88
C GLU A 145 -27.59 -12.71 -1.98
N ALA A 146 -27.06 -11.60 -2.50
CA ALA A 146 -25.96 -11.64 -3.46
C ALA A 146 -24.72 -12.36 -2.89
N PHE A 147 -24.44 -12.20 -1.57
CA PHE A 147 -23.36 -12.95 -0.91
C PHE A 147 -23.63 -14.45 -0.90
N LYS A 148 -24.86 -14.86 -0.59
CA LYS A 148 -25.26 -16.29 -0.58
C LYS A 148 -25.17 -16.92 -1.96
N ASP A 149 -25.67 -16.22 -2.98
CA ASP A 149 -25.66 -16.72 -4.37
C ASP A 149 -24.23 -16.85 -4.89
N ALA A 150 -23.39 -15.83 -4.68
CA ALA A 150 -21.98 -15.85 -5.05
C ALA A 150 -21.20 -16.95 -4.28
N TYR A 151 -21.51 -17.18 -3.01
CA TYR A 151 -20.90 -18.25 -2.23
C TYR A 151 -21.25 -19.63 -2.83
N GLN A 152 -22.52 -19.87 -3.15
CA GLN A 152 -22.97 -21.13 -3.74
C GLN A 152 -22.34 -21.38 -5.11
N GLU A 153 -22.30 -20.37 -5.95
CA GLU A 153 -21.69 -20.44 -7.28
C GLU A 153 -20.19 -20.81 -7.17
N LEU A 154 -19.41 -20.03 -6.45
CA LEU A 154 -17.95 -20.19 -6.39
C LEU A 154 -17.52 -21.45 -5.61
N THR A 155 -18.30 -21.91 -4.64
CA THR A 155 -18.02 -23.17 -3.93
C THR A 155 -18.34 -24.39 -4.77
N SER A 156 -19.31 -24.33 -5.71
CA SER A 156 -19.57 -25.41 -6.64
C SER A 156 -18.39 -25.70 -7.58
N GLU A 157 -17.54 -24.71 -7.80
CA GLU A 157 -16.28 -24.84 -8.55
C GLU A 157 -15.12 -25.42 -7.72
N GLY A 158 -15.37 -25.81 -6.45
CA GLY A 158 -14.38 -26.40 -5.56
C GLY A 158 -13.42 -25.40 -4.89
N SER A 159 -13.67 -24.10 -5.01
CA SER A 159 -12.80 -23.07 -4.47
C SER A 159 -13.04 -22.82 -2.98
N ARG A 160 -11.96 -22.71 -2.19
CA ARG A 160 -12.02 -22.05 -0.89
C ARG A 160 -12.19 -20.55 -1.11
N LEU A 161 -12.96 -19.89 -0.27
CA LEU A 161 -13.33 -18.49 -0.48
C LEU A 161 -12.82 -17.57 0.64
N CYS A 162 -12.67 -16.31 0.29
CA CYS A 162 -12.45 -15.22 1.23
C CYS A 162 -13.29 -14.01 0.82
N ILE A 163 -13.46 -13.08 1.76
CA ILE A 163 -14.11 -11.78 1.54
C ILE A 163 -13.18 -10.65 1.90
N LYS A 164 -13.27 -9.55 1.18
CA LYS A 164 -12.57 -8.28 1.47
C LYS A 164 -13.37 -7.09 0.94
N PRO A 165 -13.24 -5.90 1.55
CA PRO A 165 -13.80 -4.68 0.97
C PRO A 165 -13.18 -4.39 -0.40
N VAL A 166 -14.00 -3.86 -1.31
CA VAL A 166 -13.54 -3.38 -2.63
C VAL A 166 -12.52 -2.26 -2.45
N VAL A 167 -12.82 -1.29 -1.58
CA VAL A 167 -11.92 -0.20 -1.19
C VAL A 167 -11.44 -0.44 0.23
N GLY A 168 -10.15 -0.30 0.47
CA GLY A 168 -9.54 -0.47 1.80
C GLY A 168 -8.08 -0.93 1.74
N GLU A 169 -7.38 -0.79 2.85
CA GLU A 169 -5.94 -0.99 2.96
C GLU A 169 -5.55 -2.01 4.05
N GLY A 170 -4.35 -2.57 3.93
CA GLY A 170 -3.69 -3.30 5.01
C GLY A 170 -4.42 -4.56 5.48
N ALA A 171 -5.11 -5.26 4.61
CA ALA A 171 -5.96 -6.42 4.92
C ALA A 171 -7.13 -6.10 5.89
N SER A 172 -7.51 -4.83 6.05
CA SER A 172 -8.71 -4.45 6.80
C SER A 172 -9.94 -5.11 6.19
N GLY A 173 -10.77 -5.74 7.02
CA GLY A 173 -11.98 -6.44 6.58
C GLY A 173 -11.75 -7.78 5.87
N PHE A 174 -10.51 -8.20 5.62
CA PHE A 174 -10.23 -9.50 5.03
C PHE A 174 -10.65 -10.64 5.96
N ARG A 175 -11.45 -11.60 5.44
CA ARG A 175 -11.86 -12.81 6.15
C ARG A 175 -11.82 -14.03 5.23
N ILE A 176 -11.29 -15.13 5.72
CA ILE A 176 -11.32 -16.44 5.05
C ILE A 176 -12.60 -17.14 5.48
N ILE A 177 -13.39 -17.62 4.52
CA ILE A 177 -14.61 -18.39 4.83
C ILE A 177 -14.17 -19.82 5.17
N ASP A 178 -14.45 -20.23 6.40
CA ASP A 178 -14.10 -21.55 6.93
C ASP A 178 -15.12 -21.95 8.03
N ASP A 179 -15.97 -22.92 7.74
CA ASP A 179 -17.03 -23.32 8.68
C ASP A 179 -16.48 -23.91 9.99
N LYS A 180 -15.20 -24.31 10.03
CA LYS A 180 -14.53 -24.70 11.28
C LYS A 180 -14.30 -23.51 12.22
N ALA A 181 -14.48 -22.26 11.78
CA ALA A 181 -14.36 -21.07 12.62
C ALA A 181 -15.40 -21.03 13.75
N ASP A 182 -16.53 -21.75 13.64
CA ASP A 182 -17.57 -21.83 14.66
C ASP A 182 -17.37 -23.05 15.59
N SER A 183 -16.29 -23.80 15.47
CA SER A 183 -15.98 -24.93 16.34
C SER A 183 -15.43 -24.48 17.70
N ILE A 184 -15.65 -25.27 18.75
CA ILE A 184 -15.12 -25.00 20.10
C ILE A 184 -13.59 -24.84 20.10
N SER A 185 -12.87 -25.52 19.20
CA SER A 185 -11.42 -25.41 19.08
C SER A 185 -10.96 -23.98 18.74
N PHE A 186 -11.82 -23.18 18.11
CA PHE A 186 -11.51 -21.79 17.82
C PHE A 186 -11.37 -20.92 19.07
N LEU A 187 -12.10 -21.25 20.15
CA LEU A 187 -12.01 -20.55 21.42
C LEU A 187 -10.68 -20.80 22.15
N PHE A 188 -9.99 -21.88 21.81
CA PHE A 188 -8.70 -22.23 22.42
C PHE A 188 -7.49 -21.87 21.54
N ASN A 189 -7.71 -21.27 20.37
CA ASN A 189 -6.64 -20.78 19.53
C ASN A 189 -6.09 -19.46 20.10
N THR A 190 -4.78 -19.37 20.25
CA THR A 190 -4.10 -18.18 20.80
C THR A 190 -3.92 -17.05 19.77
N ALA A 191 -4.12 -17.32 18.49
CA ALA A 191 -3.95 -16.34 17.43
C ALA A 191 -5.30 -15.78 16.97
N THR A 192 -5.38 -14.48 16.75
CA THR A 192 -6.46 -13.85 15.99
C THR A 192 -6.50 -14.44 14.60
N SER A 193 -7.49 -15.28 14.32
CA SER A 193 -7.67 -15.85 12.99
C SER A 193 -8.56 -14.94 12.15
N PRO A 194 -8.20 -14.63 10.90
CA PRO A 194 -9.07 -13.90 9.99
C PRO A 194 -10.21 -14.77 9.43
N LYS A 195 -10.55 -15.87 10.10
CA LYS A 195 -11.56 -16.82 9.65
C LYS A 195 -12.95 -16.45 10.17
N ILE A 196 -13.94 -16.73 9.34
CA ILE A 196 -15.37 -16.58 9.67
C ILE A 196 -16.14 -17.71 8.98
N SER A 197 -17.15 -18.30 9.64
CA SER A 197 -18.03 -19.24 8.96
C SER A 197 -18.96 -18.54 7.97
N PHE A 198 -19.44 -19.28 6.96
CA PHE A 198 -20.47 -18.76 6.05
C PHE A 198 -21.70 -18.30 6.85
N ALA A 199 -22.20 -19.12 7.79
CA ALA A 199 -23.39 -18.82 8.56
C ALA A 199 -23.24 -17.53 9.38
N THR A 200 -22.09 -17.34 10.03
CA THR A 200 -21.82 -16.11 10.81
C THR A 200 -21.68 -14.89 9.90
N ALA A 201 -20.97 -14.98 8.77
CA ALA A 201 -20.84 -13.90 7.81
C ALA A 201 -22.21 -13.50 7.26
N TYR A 202 -23.02 -14.46 6.81
CA TYR A 202 -24.37 -14.22 6.29
C TYR A 202 -25.28 -13.54 7.30
N LYS A 203 -25.31 -14.06 8.56
CA LYS A 203 -26.06 -13.47 9.66
C LYS A 203 -25.66 -12.01 9.96
N ILE A 204 -24.39 -11.67 9.83
CA ILE A 204 -23.91 -10.30 10.00
C ILE A 204 -24.41 -9.43 8.86
N LEU A 205 -24.27 -9.87 7.62
CA LEU A 205 -24.64 -9.13 6.42
C LEU A 205 -26.16 -8.90 6.34
N GLN A 206 -26.99 -9.84 6.81
CA GLN A 206 -28.45 -9.70 6.87
C GLN A 206 -28.94 -8.56 7.79
N LYS A 207 -28.08 -8.02 8.67
CA LYS A 207 -28.47 -6.89 9.54
C LYS A 207 -28.61 -5.56 8.79
N GLN A 208 -28.15 -5.50 7.54
CA GLN A 208 -28.20 -4.34 6.68
C GLN A 208 -28.89 -4.71 5.36
N VAL A 209 -29.73 -3.83 4.85
CA VAL A 209 -30.32 -4.00 3.52
C VAL A 209 -29.23 -3.90 2.44
N HIS A 210 -28.37 -2.89 2.57
CA HIS A 210 -27.18 -2.70 1.74
C HIS A 210 -25.98 -2.34 2.62
N PHE A 211 -24.81 -2.71 2.17
CA PHE A 211 -23.52 -2.38 2.79
C PHE A 211 -22.52 -1.95 1.70
N PRO A 212 -21.40 -1.30 2.07
CA PRO A 212 -20.34 -0.97 1.10
C PRO A 212 -19.86 -2.21 0.37
N ASP A 213 -19.56 -2.07 -0.93
CA ASP A 213 -19.20 -3.18 -1.79
C ASP A 213 -18.10 -4.06 -1.19
N LEU A 214 -18.36 -5.34 -1.12
CA LEU A 214 -17.42 -6.40 -0.77
C LEU A 214 -17.13 -7.26 -1.99
N MET A 215 -15.94 -7.82 -2.04
CA MET A 215 -15.59 -8.90 -2.94
C MET A 215 -15.63 -10.23 -2.19
N ILE A 216 -16.35 -11.21 -2.74
CA ILE A 216 -16.14 -12.61 -2.42
C ILE A 216 -15.31 -13.22 -3.54
N LEU A 217 -14.22 -13.90 -3.22
CA LEU A 217 -13.26 -14.37 -4.20
C LEU A 217 -12.58 -15.66 -3.75
N GLU A 218 -11.98 -16.39 -4.70
CA GLU A 218 -11.18 -17.56 -4.39
C GLU A 218 -10.04 -17.22 -3.42
N TYR A 219 -9.83 -18.09 -2.44
CA TYR A 219 -8.73 -17.96 -1.50
C TYR A 219 -7.44 -18.52 -2.12
N LEU A 220 -6.43 -17.68 -2.20
CA LEU A 220 -5.11 -18.04 -2.69
C LEU A 220 -4.26 -18.52 -1.50
N ASP A 221 -3.69 -19.70 -1.56
CA ASP A 221 -2.98 -20.34 -0.45
C ASP A 221 -1.46 -20.49 -0.65
N GLY A 222 -0.95 -20.14 -1.83
CA GLY A 222 0.47 -20.17 -2.15
C GLY A 222 1.27 -19.00 -1.57
N TYR A 223 2.47 -18.83 -2.07
CA TYR A 223 3.36 -17.73 -1.67
C TYR A 223 2.81 -16.38 -2.12
N GLU A 224 3.01 -15.37 -1.27
CA GLU A 224 2.66 -13.98 -1.55
C GLU A 224 3.91 -13.17 -1.81
N TYR A 225 3.86 -12.33 -2.85
CA TYR A 225 4.90 -11.38 -3.20
C TYR A 225 4.37 -9.95 -3.22
N SER A 226 5.22 -9.04 -2.81
CA SER A 226 5.10 -7.62 -3.10
C SER A 226 6.19 -7.23 -4.09
N ILE A 227 5.83 -6.60 -5.20
CA ILE A 227 6.77 -6.09 -6.19
C ILE A 227 6.80 -4.58 -6.02
N ASP A 228 7.87 -4.07 -5.43
CA ASP A 228 8.04 -2.63 -5.26
C ASP A 228 8.69 -2.06 -6.52
N CYS A 229 8.00 -1.11 -7.16
CA CYS A 229 8.33 -0.55 -8.46
C CYS A 229 8.71 0.92 -8.35
N LEU A 230 9.66 1.36 -9.18
CA LEU A 230 10.03 2.76 -9.40
C LEU A 230 9.93 3.06 -10.89
N ALA A 231 9.18 4.08 -11.26
CA ALA A 231 9.00 4.53 -12.63
C ALA A 231 9.30 6.03 -12.76
N GLY A 232 9.54 6.48 -13.97
CA GLY A 232 9.65 7.89 -14.34
C GLY A 232 8.30 8.61 -14.22
N ALA A 233 8.30 9.92 -14.40
CA ALA A 233 7.08 10.72 -14.45
C ALA A 233 6.16 10.33 -15.62
N ASP A 234 6.70 9.76 -16.68
CA ASP A 234 6.01 9.21 -17.85
C ASP A 234 5.50 7.77 -17.68
N GLY A 235 5.72 7.17 -16.49
CA GLY A 235 5.37 5.79 -16.18
C GLY A 235 6.36 4.75 -16.73
N THR A 236 7.50 5.15 -17.32
CA THR A 236 8.55 4.22 -17.77
C THR A 236 9.16 3.53 -16.55
N LEU A 237 9.06 2.21 -16.48
CA LEU A 237 9.58 1.42 -15.35
C LEU A 237 11.12 1.42 -15.35
N HIS A 238 11.71 1.91 -14.27
CA HIS A 238 13.16 1.88 -14.04
C HIS A 238 13.62 0.64 -13.30
N ILE A 239 12.81 0.19 -12.33
CA ILE A 239 13.13 -0.98 -11.50
C ILE A 239 11.86 -1.62 -10.92
N ALA A 240 11.91 -2.93 -10.74
CA ALA A 240 10.94 -3.71 -9.99
C ALA A 240 11.68 -4.71 -9.09
N ILE A 241 11.33 -4.78 -7.82
CA ILE A 241 11.97 -5.65 -6.84
C ILE A 241 10.94 -6.60 -6.23
N PRO A 242 10.89 -7.87 -6.67
CA PRO A 242 10.04 -8.88 -6.06
C PRO A 242 10.52 -9.25 -4.65
N ARG A 243 9.62 -9.15 -3.69
CA ARG A 243 9.84 -9.45 -2.28
C ARG A 243 8.81 -10.45 -1.78
N LYS A 244 9.26 -11.68 -1.54
CA LYS A 244 8.47 -12.80 -1.04
C LYS A 244 8.17 -12.66 0.44
N LYS A 245 6.94 -12.96 0.84
CA LYS A 245 6.55 -13.14 2.24
C LYS A 245 6.82 -14.57 2.66
N GLY A 246 7.85 -14.76 3.50
CA GLY A 246 8.15 -16.02 4.15
C GLY A 246 7.32 -16.24 5.42
N LYS A 247 7.55 -17.35 6.10
CA LYS A 247 6.90 -17.66 7.39
C LYS A 247 7.26 -16.60 8.45
N GLY A 248 6.29 -16.27 9.28
CA GLY A 248 6.47 -15.23 10.29
C GLY A 248 6.73 -13.87 9.66
N ARG A 249 7.80 -13.20 10.10
CA ARG A 249 8.20 -11.86 9.61
C ARG A 249 9.36 -11.89 8.62
N ILE A 250 9.75 -13.08 8.10
CA ILE A 250 10.82 -13.22 7.10
C ILE A 250 10.35 -12.64 5.77
N ARG A 251 11.28 -11.94 5.09
CA ARG A 251 11.11 -11.43 3.73
C ARG A 251 12.34 -11.83 2.93
N GLU A 252 12.12 -12.23 1.68
CA GLU A 252 13.19 -12.65 0.76
C GLU A 252 13.08 -11.83 -0.52
N ILE A 253 14.18 -11.21 -0.93
CA ILE A 253 14.28 -10.50 -2.21
C ILE A 253 14.77 -11.52 -3.23
N GLU A 254 13.89 -11.95 -4.12
CA GLU A 254 14.18 -13.01 -5.09
C GLU A 254 14.15 -12.46 -6.52
N TYR A 255 15.06 -12.96 -7.38
CA TYR A 255 14.87 -12.81 -8.81
C TYR A 255 13.74 -13.74 -9.26
N ASN A 256 12.71 -13.16 -9.87
CA ASN A 256 11.59 -13.92 -10.40
C ASN A 256 11.15 -13.27 -11.71
N GLU A 257 11.46 -13.93 -12.83
CA GLU A 257 11.24 -13.41 -14.18
C GLU A 257 9.75 -13.17 -14.47
N GLU A 258 8.87 -14.09 -14.04
CA GLU A 258 7.41 -13.95 -14.21
C GLU A 258 6.92 -12.65 -13.56
N LEU A 259 7.35 -12.38 -12.33
CA LEU A 259 6.94 -11.19 -11.59
C LEU A 259 7.51 -9.90 -12.18
N LEU A 260 8.72 -9.94 -12.73
CA LEU A 260 9.30 -8.81 -13.45
C LEU A 260 8.53 -8.52 -14.74
N VAL A 261 8.14 -9.55 -15.49
CA VAL A 261 7.30 -9.40 -16.69
C VAL A 261 5.94 -8.80 -16.33
N ILE A 262 5.30 -9.25 -15.24
CA ILE A 262 4.06 -8.65 -14.75
C ILE A 262 4.26 -7.17 -14.45
N ALA A 263 5.34 -6.80 -13.76
CA ALA A 263 5.63 -5.40 -13.43
C ALA A 263 5.82 -4.53 -14.68
N HIS A 264 6.54 -5.01 -15.69
CA HIS A 264 6.72 -4.32 -16.97
C HIS A 264 5.39 -4.12 -17.70
N ARG A 265 4.60 -5.18 -17.88
CA ARG A 265 3.30 -5.12 -18.55
C ARG A 265 2.33 -4.17 -17.83
N MET A 266 2.34 -4.19 -16.49
CA MET A 266 1.53 -3.29 -15.67
C MET A 266 1.94 -1.82 -15.87
N ALA A 267 3.24 -1.54 -15.85
CA ALA A 267 3.77 -0.20 -16.08
C ALA A 267 3.48 0.27 -17.52
N ASP A 268 3.64 -0.59 -18.50
CA ASP A 268 3.37 -0.27 -19.90
C ASP A 268 1.90 0.03 -20.17
N GLN A 269 0.98 -0.72 -19.55
CA GLN A 269 -0.45 -0.53 -19.71
C GLN A 269 -0.98 0.70 -18.99
N TYR A 270 -0.60 0.88 -17.73
CA TYR A 270 -1.22 1.91 -16.88
C TYR A 270 -0.37 3.17 -16.72
N LYS A 271 0.91 3.15 -17.17
CA LYS A 271 1.83 4.29 -17.06
C LYS A 271 1.88 4.90 -15.67
N ILE A 272 1.90 4.03 -14.63
CA ILE A 272 1.89 4.45 -13.23
C ILE A 272 3.22 5.15 -12.91
N PRO A 273 3.22 6.45 -12.56
CA PRO A 273 4.45 7.19 -12.30
C PRO A 273 4.98 6.95 -10.88
N PHE A 274 6.26 7.24 -10.73
CA PHE A 274 7.00 7.25 -9.47
C PHE A 274 7.01 5.90 -8.76
N VAL A 275 6.41 5.79 -7.56
CA VAL A 275 6.47 4.55 -6.76
C VAL A 275 5.12 3.89 -6.68
N PHE A 276 5.08 2.62 -7.04
CA PHE A 276 3.90 1.79 -6.84
C PHE A 276 4.30 0.38 -6.38
N ASN A 277 3.32 -0.35 -5.87
CA ASN A 277 3.52 -1.70 -5.36
C ASN A 277 2.44 -2.62 -5.90
N ILE A 278 2.86 -3.71 -6.55
CA ILE A 278 1.99 -4.77 -7.05
C ILE A 278 2.04 -5.92 -6.04
N GLN A 279 0.89 -6.39 -5.58
CA GLN A 279 0.81 -7.57 -4.74
C GLN A 279 0.21 -8.72 -5.51
N VAL A 280 0.90 -9.84 -5.53
CA VAL A 280 0.44 -11.08 -6.14
C VAL A 280 0.54 -12.24 -5.16
N LYS A 281 -0.32 -13.23 -5.34
CA LYS A 281 -0.25 -14.47 -4.58
C LYS A 281 -0.46 -15.64 -5.50
N TYR A 282 0.29 -16.69 -5.25
CA TYR A 282 0.22 -17.89 -6.07
C TYR A 282 -0.95 -18.81 -5.66
N LYS A 283 -1.54 -19.47 -6.65
CA LYS A 283 -2.40 -20.64 -6.48
C LYS A 283 -2.09 -21.60 -7.62
N ASP A 284 -1.84 -22.85 -7.29
CA ASP A 284 -1.54 -23.92 -8.26
C ASP A 284 -0.42 -23.54 -9.25
N GLY A 285 0.60 -22.81 -8.76
CA GLY A 285 1.74 -22.36 -9.55
C GLY A 285 1.50 -21.12 -10.41
N VAL A 286 0.31 -20.53 -10.39
CA VAL A 286 -0.06 -19.33 -11.15
C VAL A 286 -0.07 -18.10 -10.24
N ALA A 287 0.64 -17.05 -10.66
CA ALA A 287 0.60 -15.75 -9.98
C ALA A 287 -0.73 -15.02 -10.27
N LYS A 288 -1.47 -14.69 -9.21
CA LYS A 288 -2.74 -13.95 -9.30
C LYS A 288 -2.65 -12.62 -8.57
N LEU A 289 -3.18 -11.58 -9.18
CA LEU A 289 -3.16 -10.23 -8.60
C LEU A 289 -4.00 -10.15 -7.32
N LEU A 290 -3.47 -9.51 -6.29
CA LEU A 290 -4.21 -9.14 -5.09
C LEU A 290 -4.67 -7.68 -5.11
N GLU A 291 -3.73 -6.78 -5.39
CA GLU A 291 -3.97 -5.32 -5.46
C GLU A 291 -2.77 -4.59 -6.04
N ILE A 292 -2.99 -3.34 -6.45
CA ILE A 292 -1.96 -2.38 -6.82
C ILE A 292 -2.09 -1.18 -5.88
N ASN A 293 -0.97 -0.72 -5.37
CA ASN A 293 -0.92 0.45 -4.50
C ASN A 293 -0.03 1.52 -5.13
N PRO A 294 -0.55 2.64 -5.65
CA PRO A 294 0.23 3.70 -6.31
C PRO A 294 0.95 4.59 -5.30
N ARG A 295 1.74 3.99 -4.44
CA ARG A 295 2.48 4.62 -3.35
C ARG A 295 3.57 3.71 -2.80
N MET A 296 4.45 4.26 -1.97
CA MET A 296 5.42 3.47 -1.20
C MET A 296 4.69 2.43 -0.33
N SER A 297 5.07 1.17 -0.43
CA SER A 297 4.50 0.08 0.38
C SER A 297 5.05 0.08 1.80
N GLY A 298 4.33 -0.48 2.76
CA GLY A 298 4.82 -0.59 4.15
C GLY A 298 6.10 -1.42 4.30
N GLY A 299 6.45 -2.21 3.29
CA GLY A 299 7.64 -3.07 3.28
C GLY A 299 8.76 -2.59 2.35
N LEU A 300 8.62 -1.44 1.71
CA LEU A 300 9.58 -0.91 0.73
C LEU A 300 11.01 -0.85 1.25
N HIS A 301 11.21 -0.49 2.54
CA HIS A 301 12.54 -0.46 3.16
C HIS A 301 13.26 -1.81 3.12
N ILE A 302 12.53 -2.93 3.13
CA ILE A 302 13.12 -4.26 2.95
C ILE A 302 13.56 -4.45 1.48
N SER A 303 12.74 -4.04 0.52
CA SER A 303 13.12 -4.11 -0.90
C SER A 303 14.35 -3.25 -1.20
N CYS A 304 14.53 -2.13 -0.48
CA CYS A 304 15.72 -1.29 -0.60
C CYS A 304 17.02 -1.97 -0.10
N LEU A 305 16.94 -3.07 0.66
CA LEU A 305 18.12 -3.90 0.99
C LEU A 305 18.74 -4.58 -0.24
N ALA A 306 18.06 -4.55 -1.38
CA ALA A 306 18.62 -4.88 -2.69
C ALA A 306 19.65 -3.86 -3.20
N SER A 307 20.14 -2.96 -2.35
CA SER A 307 21.09 -1.87 -2.68
C SER A 307 20.49 -0.76 -3.56
N VAL A 308 19.17 -0.53 -3.46
CA VAL A 308 18.46 0.50 -4.24
C VAL A 308 17.72 1.44 -3.32
N ASN A 309 18.06 2.72 -3.33
CA ASN A 309 17.39 3.76 -2.53
C ASN A 309 16.14 4.29 -3.24
N ILE A 310 15.09 3.45 -3.35
CA ILE A 310 13.85 3.82 -4.04
C ILE A 310 13.22 5.11 -3.48
N PRO A 311 13.11 5.33 -2.14
CA PRO A 311 12.53 6.55 -1.62
C PRO A 311 13.21 7.83 -2.13
N TYR A 312 14.55 7.86 -2.15
CA TYR A 312 15.27 9.02 -2.64
C TYR A 312 15.16 9.16 -4.17
N TYR A 313 15.28 8.07 -4.91
CA TYR A 313 15.14 8.13 -6.37
C TYR A 313 13.75 8.60 -6.81
N ALA A 314 12.70 8.24 -6.07
CA ALA A 314 11.37 8.77 -6.33
C ALA A 314 11.30 10.30 -6.15
N ILE A 315 11.91 10.84 -5.10
CA ILE A 315 12.00 12.28 -4.89
C ILE A 315 12.83 12.94 -6.00
N LYS A 316 13.95 12.34 -6.41
CA LYS A 316 14.80 12.87 -7.48
C LYS A 316 14.07 12.93 -8.82
N LEU A 317 13.32 11.87 -9.17
CA LEU A 317 12.47 11.85 -10.37
C LEU A 317 11.34 12.88 -10.31
N LEU A 318 10.68 13.04 -9.16
CA LEU A 318 9.65 14.04 -8.95
C LEU A 318 10.17 15.47 -9.19
N LEU A 319 11.43 15.72 -8.84
CA LEU A 319 12.12 17.00 -9.06
C LEU A 319 12.68 17.16 -10.49
N GLY A 320 12.45 16.19 -11.38
CA GLY A 320 12.93 16.20 -12.76
C GLY A 320 14.40 15.80 -12.91
N GLY A 321 15.02 15.24 -11.86
CA GLY A 321 16.41 14.77 -11.91
C GLY A 321 16.53 13.41 -12.61
N ALA A 322 17.63 13.20 -13.30
CA ALA A 322 17.98 11.89 -13.87
C ALA A 322 18.52 10.95 -12.79
N ILE A 323 18.19 9.66 -12.90
CA ILE A 323 18.67 8.62 -11.99
C ILE A 323 19.45 7.55 -12.73
N GLU A 324 20.49 7.03 -12.09
CA GLU A 324 21.12 5.77 -12.46
C GLU A 324 20.76 4.75 -11.38
N VAL A 325 19.90 3.80 -11.73
CA VAL A 325 19.46 2.78 -10.78
C VAL A 325 20.47 1.63 -10.79
N PRO A 326 21.09 1.30 -9.64
CA PRO A 326 21.98 0.16 -9.54
C PRO A 326 21.21 -1.15 -9.78
N ARG A 327 21.90 -2.17 -10.28
CA ARG A 327 21.30 -3.50 -10.40
C ARG A 327 20.93 -4.03 -9.03
N PRO A 328 19.69 -4.52 -8.80
CA PRO A 328 19.28 -5.05 -7.52
C PRO A 328 20.10 -6.28 -7.12
N THR A 329 20.44 -6.36 -5.84
CA THR A 329 21.02 -7.56 -5.23
C THR A 329 19.89 -8.51 -4.84
N TYR A 330 19.84 -9.68 -5.46
CA TYR A 330 18.88 -10.75 -5.13
C TYR A 330 19.46 -11.77 -4.14
N GLY A 331 18.62 -12.62 -3.56
CA GLY A 331 19.01 -13.60 -2.55
C GLY A 331 19.11 -13.02 -1.13
N VAL A 332 18.70 -11.78 -0.94
CA VAL A 332 18.69 -11.13 0.38
C VAL A 332 17.53 -11.65 1.20
N LYS A 333 17.82 -12.16 2.40
CA LYS A 333 16.82 -12.60 3.38
C LYS A 333 16.85 -11.70 4.59
N ALA A 334 15.72 -11.12 4.95
CA ALA A 334 15.61 -10.14 6.02
C ALA A 334 14.45 -10.45 6.96
N THR A 335 14.55 -9.95 8.17
CA THR A 335 13.47 -9.95 9.17
C THR A 335 13.54 -8.67 10.00
N TYR A 336 12.63 -8.53 10.96
CA TYR A 336 12.51 -7.34 11.81
C TYR A 336 13.06 -7.63 13.21
N ILE A 337 13.71 -6.62 13.78
CA ILE A 337 14.00 -6.54 15.22
C ILE A 337 13.07 -5.49 15.81
N GLU A 338 12.41 -5.81 16.91
CA GLU A 338 11.63 -4.85 17.68
C GLU A 338 12.54 -4.15 18.67
N GLN A 339 12.56 -2.81 18.60
CA GLN A 339 13.35 -1.98 19.52
C GLN A 339 12.43 -0.99 20.23
N PRO A 340 12.45 -0.94 21.58
CA PRO A 340 11.72 0.09 22.32
C PRO A 340 12.21 1.50 21.96
N VAL A 341 11.28 2.44 21.80
CA VAL A 341 11.58 3.86 21.53
C VAL A 341 10.96 4.70 22.63
N ILE A 342 11.75 5.58 23.24
CA ILE A 342 11.26 6.53 24.22
C ILE A 342 10.55 7.66 23.50
N LEU A 343 9.24 7.80 23.68
CA LEU A 343 8.43 8.87 23.07
C LEU A 343 8.54 10.17 23.86
N SER A 344 8.52 10.10 25.20
CA SER A 344 8.72 11.24 26.10
C SER A 344 9.63 10.84 27.28
N LYS A 345 10.46 11.75 27.77
CA LYS A 345 11.21 11.50 29.01
C LYS A 345 10.29 11.81 30.19
N GLY A 346 10.03 10.80 31.03
CA GLY A 346 9.38 11.02 32.33
C GLY A 346 10.22 11.90 33.26
N SER A 347 9.58 12.68 34.12
CA SER A 347 10.27 13.36 35.23
C SER A 347 10.66 12.30 36.28
N VAL A 348 11.91 12.38 36.76
CA VAL A 348 12.30 11.63 37.96
C VAL A 348 11.50 12.17 39.13
N LEU A 349 10.62 11.35 39.72
CA LEU A 349 9.99 11.69 40.98
C LEU A 349 11.13 11.73 42.04
N THR A 350 11.68 12.88 42.32
CA THR A 350 12.47 13.09 43.54
C THR A 350 11.52 12.87 44.70
N LYS A 351 11.73 11.76 45.45
CA LYS A 351 11.08 11.61 46.76
C LYS A 351 11.42 12.81 47.61
N ALA A 352 10.37 13.58 47.98
CA ALA A 352 10.46 14.58 49.01
C ALA A 352 10.71 13.91 50.34
#